data_775598a92f182d9164bc816cda0333e7
#
_entry.id   775598a92f182d9164bc816cda0333e7
#
_cell.length_a   1.000
_cell.length_b   1.000
_cell.length_c   1.000
_cell.angle_alpha   90.00
_cell.angle_beta   90.00
_cell.angle_gamma   90.00
#
_symmetry.space_group_name_H-M   'P 1'
#
loop_
_entity.id
_entity.type
_entity.pdbx_description
1 polymer ?
#
loop_
_entity_poly.entity_id
_entity_poly.type
_entity_poly.pdbx_seq_one_letter_code
_entity_poly.pdbx_strand_id
1 'polypeptide(L)'
;MASIKLILRTNQKDQTGHSPLYIRIIKDRKTKFITAGVKLKESEWDEVKQKVKKNHSNSARMNAALSQKIADAEGQVADLERKVKTVSIKKLKEAIKGKEVPNFFEYSKKHCERIRNNVSISTYKNYHVYLDKFEKWVGTKDVYFDDITVSLLLNYLGYLSNVLKNGNTTQRYSIMILAIMFKEAIKEEIIPEYMYPFNKLKLKKDASKRQFL
;
A
#
# COMPACT_ATOMS: atom_id res chain seq x y z
N MET A 1 6.07 3.73 18.84
CA MET A 1 5.25 2.50 18.95
C MET A 1 3.83 2.79 18.50
N ALA A 2 3.21 1.88 17.77
CA ALA A 2 1.80 1.99 17.44
C ALA A 2 0.93 1.46 18.59
N SER A 3 -0.26 2.06 18.80
CA SER A 3 -1.25 1.60 19.77
C SER A 3 -2.42 0.97 19.03
N ILE A 4 -2.85 -0.21 19.47
CA ILE A 4 -3.96 -0.97 18.90
C ILE A 4 -5.04 -1.14 19.96
N LYS A 5 -6.31 -0.82 19.64
CA LYS A 5 -7.45 -0.96 20.54
C LYS A 5 -8.71 -1.32 19.77
N LEU A 6 -9.63 -2.04 20.42
CA LEU A 6 -10.98 -2.26 19.92
C LEU A 6 -11.87 -1.06 20.25
N ILE A 7 -12.70 -0.65 19.29
CA ILE A 7 -13.66 0.44 19.48
C ILE A 7 -15.00 0.08 18.84
N LEU A 8 -16.07 0.18 19.59
CA LEU A 8 -17.43 0.07 19.07
C LEU A 8 -17.86 1.42 18.50
N ARG A 9 -18.24 1.49 17.21
CA ARG A 9 -18.70 2.73 16.58
C ARG A 9 -20.20 2.88 16.72
N THR A 10 -20.64 3.44 17.83
CA THR A 10 -22.05 3.67 18.14
C THR A 10 -22.77 4.67 17.23
N ASN A 11 -22.01 5.52 16.54
CA ASN A 11 -22.52 6.43 15.51
C ASN A 11 -22.83 5.76 14.16
N GLN A 12 -22.54 4.46 14.00
CA GLN A 12 -22.79 3.68 12.80
C GLN A 12 -23.73 2.50 13.08
N LYS A 13 -24.76 2.72 13.89
CA LYS A 13 -25.78 1.72 14.20
C LYS A 13 -26.56 1.34 12.94
N ASP A 14 -26.79 0.04 12.77
CA ASP A 14 -27.73 -0.45 11.76
C ASP A 14 -29.19 -0.39 12.26
N GLN A 15 -30.12 -0.75 11.39
CA GLN A 15 -31.56 -0.74 11.71
C GLN A 15 -31.93 -1.66 12.87
N THR A 16 -31.11 -2.63 13.21
CA THR A 16 -31.31 -3.58 14.32
C THR A 16 -30.63 -3.11 15.62
N GLY A 17 -30.06 -1.91 15.63
CA GLY A 17 -29.39 -1.32 16.78
C GLY A 17 -28.00 -1.85 17.06
N HIS A 18 -27.40 -2.62 16.12
CA HIS A 18 -26.04 -3.11 16.25
C HIS A 18 -25.04 -2.14 15.63
N SER A 19 -23.95 -1.94 16.31
CA SER A 19 -22.84 -1.09 15.90
C SER A 19 -21.62 -1.95 15.48
N PRO A 20 -20.89 -1.57 14.44
CA PRO A 20 -19.72 -2.32 14.02
C PRO A 20 -18.54 -2.09 14.98
N LEU A 21 -17.84 -3.16 15.30
CA LEU A 21 -16.60 -3.14 16.07
C LEU A 21 -15.40 -2.97 15.13
N TYR A 22 -14.48 -2.07 15.51
CA TYR A 22 -13.26 -1.77 14.75
C TYR A 22 -12.02 -1.97 15.59
N ILE A 23 -10.94 -2.38 14.93
CA ILE A 23 -9.58 -2.27 15.43
C ILE A 23 -9.08 -0.87 15.07
N ARG A 24 -8.80 -0.04 16.08
CA ARG A 24 -8.20 1.28 15.92
C ARG A 24 -6.70 1.18 16.06
N ILE A 25 -5.97 1.70 15.09
CA ILE A 25 -4.52 1.81 15.11
C ILE A 25 -4.16 3.29 15.21
N ILE A 26 -3.32 3.65 16.18
CA ILE A 26 -2.78 5.00 16.33
C ILE A 26 -1.27 4.92 16.22
N LYS A 27 -0.68 5.71 15.32
CA LYS A 27 0.77 5.90 15.19
C LYS A 27 1.06 7.32 14.70
N ASP A 28 2.06 7.97 15.28
CA ASP A 28 2.53 9.31 14.91
C ASP A 28 1.37 10.33 14.77
N ARG A 29 0.46 10.35 15.78
CA ARG A 29 -0.76 11.17 15.83
C ARG A 29 -1.77 10.92 14.71
N LYS A 30 -1.57 9.88 13.88
CA LYS A 30 -2.52 9.48 12.84
C LYS A 30 -3.32 8.27 13.32
N THR A 31 -4.59 8.22 12.93
CA THR A 31 -5.50 7.14 13.29
C THR A 31 -6.02 6.43 12.03
N LYS A 32 -6.07 5.11 12.08
CA LYS A 32 -6.70 4.26 11.07
C LYS A 32 -7.59 3.21 11.73
N PHE A 33 -8.61 2.76 10.98
CA PHE A 33 -9.58 1.78 11.46
C PHE A 33 -9.66 0.60 10.50
N ILE A 34 -9.79 -0.60 11.07
CA ILE A 34 -10.01 -1.86 10.37
C ILE A 34 -11.25 -2.49 11.01
N THR A 35 -12.18 -3.01 10.22
CA THR A 35 -13.33 -3.73 10.78
C THR A 35 -12.88 -5.01 11.48
N ALA A 36 -13.38 -5.26 12.69
CA ALA A 36 -13.18 -6.53 13.38
C ALA A 36 -14.08 -7.65 12.83
N GLY A 37 -15.05 -7.32 11.93
CA GLY A 37 -15.99 -8.28 11.36
C GLY A 37 -17.12 -8.66 12.32
N VAL A 38 -17.32 -7.89 13.39
CA VAL A 38 -18.31 -8.15 14.43
C VAL A 38 -19.19 -6.90 14.60
N LYS A 39 -20.48 -7.10 14.82
CA LYS A 39 -21.43 -6.06 15.22
C LYS A 39 -22.02 -6.42 16.57
N LEU A 40 -22.19 -5.45 17.45
CA LEU A 40 -22.69 -5.62 18.82
C LEU A 40 -23.66 -4.49 19.18
N LYS A 41 -24.58 -4.78 20.10
CA LYS A 41 -25.31 -3.72 20.78
C LYS A 41 -24.40 -3.05 21.80
N GLU A 42 -24.63 -1.76 22.04
CA GLU A 42 -23.85 -1.00 23.02
C GLU A 42 -23.92 -1.60 24.43
N SER A 43 -25.08 -2.17 24.79
CA SER A 43 -25.29 -2.89 26.07
C SER A 43 -24.42 -4.14 26.22
N GLU A 44 -23.98 -4.74 25.12
CA GLU A 44 -23.20 -5.98 25.07
C GLU A 44 -21.68 -5.72 25.05
N TRP A 45 -21.24 -4.47 24.95
CA TRP A 45 -19.84 -4.09 24.87
C TRP A 45 -19.34 -3.44 26.16
N ASP A 46 -18.15 -3.82 26.60
CA ASP A 46 -17.42 -3.18 27.70
C ASP A 46 -16.23 -2.41 27.11
N GLU A 47 -16.37 -1.08 27.03
CA GLU A 47 -15.35 -0.22 26.44
C GLU A 47 -14.04 -0.19 27.25
N VAL A 48 -14.15 -0.31 28.59
CA VAL A 48 -12.98 -0.27 29.47
C VAL A 48 -12.16 -1.55 29.35
N LYS A 49 -12.83 -2.70 29.43
CA LYS A 49 -12.20 -4.02 29.32
C LYS A 49 -11.96 -4.44 27.87
N GLN A 50 -12.53 -3.72 26.90
CA GLN A 50 -12.49 -4.06 25.48
C GLN A 50 -12.93 -5.51 25.20
N LYS A 51 -14.04 -5.90 25.82
CA LYS A 51 -14.60 -7.25 25.79
C LYS A 51 -16.10 -7.24 25.59
N VAL A 52 -16.60 -8.28 24.96
CA VAL A 52 -18.03 -8.58 24.88
C VAL A 52 -18.49 -9.04 26.26
N LYS A 53 -19.55 -8.39 26.78
CA LYS A 53 -20.12 -8.71 28.09
C LYS A 53 -20.81 -10.08 28.10
N LYS A 54 -20.96 -10.66 29.29
CA LYS A 54 -21.57 -11.99 29.48
C LYS A 54 -23.04 -12.10 29.09
N ASN A 55 -23.75 -10.98 28.95
CA ASN A 55 -25.11 -10.94 28.46
C ASN A 55 -25.29 -11.28 26.98
N HIS A 56 -24.20 -11.32 26.22
CA HIS A 56 -24.19 -11.83 24.84
C HIS A 56 -24.00 -13.33 24.84
N SER A 57 -24.86 -14.08 24.12
CA SER A 57 -24.89 -15.57 24.12
C SER A 57 -23.55 -16.22 23.73
N ASN A 58 -22.81 -15.61 22.82
CA ASN A 58 -21.52 -16.09 22.32
C ASN A 58 -20.31 -15.31 22.87
N SER A 59 -20.44 -14.67 24.03
CA SER A 59 -19.41 -13.75 24.56
C SER A 59 -18.03 -14.41 24.69
N ALA A 60 -17.95 -15.63 25.20
CA ALA A 60 -16.67 -16.34 25.38
C ALA A 60 -15.96 -16.58 24.03
N ARG A 61 -16.68 -17.13 23.03
CA ARG A 61 -16.14 -17.41 21.70
C ARG A 61 -15.72 -16.13 20.98
N MET A 62 -16.56 -15.08 21.08
CA MET A 62 -16.25 -13.78 20.46
C MET A 62 -15.02 -13.15 21.10
N ASN A 63 -14.92 -13.18 22.43
CA ASN A 63 -13.76 -12.63 23.13
C ASN A 63 -12.48 -13.38 22.78
N ALA A 64 -12.53 -14.72 22.64
CA ALA A 64 -11.39 -15.50 22.18
C ALA A 64 -10.94 -15.09 20.76
N ALA A 65 -11.89 -15.00 19.83
CA ALA A 65 -11.60 -14.57 18.45
C ALA A 65 -11.08 -13.12 18.36
N LEU A 66 -11.63 -12.20 19.17
CA LEU A 66 -11.16 -10.81 19.21
C LEU A 66 -9.75 -10.71 19.82
N SER A 67 -9.48 -11.47 20.89
CA SER A 67 -8.15 -11.53 21.49
C SER A 67 -7.09 -12.06 20.52
N GLN A 68 -7.41 -13.10 19.76
CA GLN A 68 -6.52 -13.62 18.72
C GLN A 68 -6.26 -12.55 17.63
N LYS A 69 -7.30 -11.87 17.14
CA LYS A 69 -7.14 -10.80 16.14
C LYS A 69 -6.26 -9.65 16.63
N ILE A 70 -6.36 -9.27 17.90
CA ILE A 70 -5.50 -8.23 18.48
C ILE A 70 -4.07 -8.73 18.60
N ALA A 71 -3.84 -9.94 19.10
CA ALA A 71 -2.51 -10.53 19.20
C ALA A 71 -1.82 -10.64 17.84
N ASP A 72 -2.55 -11.09 16.80
CA ASP A 72 -2.05 -11.15 15.43
C ASP A 72 -1.68 -9.76 14.89
N ALA A 73 -2.53 -8.76 15.16
CA ALA A 73 -2.30 -7.38 14.76
C ALA A 73 -1.06 -6.77 15.45
N GLU A 74 -0.91 -7.01 16.75
CA GLU A 74 0.25 -6.57 17.52
C GLU A 74 1.53 -7.25 17.06
N GLY A 75 1.49 -8.54 16.77
CA GLY A 75 2.61 -9.30 16.22
C GLY A 75 3.09 -8.74 14.89
N GLN A 76 2.16 -8.50 13.96
CA GLN A 76 2.48 -7.92 12.65
C GLN A 76 3.04 -6.50 12.76
N VAL A 77 2.52 -5.69 13.67
CA VAL A 77 3.06 -4.35 13.94
C VAL A 77 4.48 -4.44 14.48
N ALA A 78 4.72 -5.32 15.45
CA ALA A 78 6.05 -5.51 16.03
C ALA A 78 7.08 -6.00 15.00
N ASP A 79 6.68 -6.92 14.13
CA ASP A 79 7.55 -7.43 13.06
C ASP A 79 7.89 -6.36 12.02
N LEU A 80 6.92 -5.54 11.63
CA LEU A 80 7.15 -4.42 10.72
C LEU A 80 8.04 -3.34 11.37
N GLU A 81 7.79 -2.98 12.63
CA GLU A 81 8.60 -1.99 13.34
C GLU A 81 10.04 -2.46 13.57
N ARG A 82 10.27 -3.78 13.64
CA ARG A 82 11.61 -4.39 13.71
C ARG A 82 12.35 -4.36 12.40
N LYS A 83 11.63 -4.61 11.27
CA LYS A 83 12.20 -4.67 9.92
C LYS A 83 12.51 -3.30 9.31
N VAL A 84 11.78 -2.26 9.69
CA VAL A 84 11.85 -0.93 9.06
C VAL A 84 11.89 0.17 10.12
N LYS A 85 12.91 1.04 10.07
CA LYS A 85 13.07 2.16 11.02
C LYS A 85 11.86 3.11 11.06
N THR A 86 11.14 3.26 9.95
CA THR A 86 9.99 4.15 9.86
C THR A 86 8.85 3.47 9.10
N VAL A 87 7.86 2.94 9.83
CA VAL A 87 6.69 2.31 9.25
C VAL A 87 5.50 3.27 9.26
N SER A 88 4.91 3.54 8.10
CA SER A 88 3.71 4.36 8.04
C SER A 88 2.49 3.61 8.60
N ILE A 89 1.54 4.37 9.19
CA ILE A 89 0.28 3.80 9.70
C ILE A 89 -0.54 3.09 8.61
N LYS A 90 -0.36 3.48 7.33
CA LYS A 90 -1.02 2.82 6.19
C LYS A 90 -0.48 1.41 6.00
N LYS A 91 0.84 1.20 6.07
CA LYS A 91 1.47 -0.13 6.00
C LYS A 91 1.02 -1.03 7.14
N LEU A 92 0.94 -0.50 8.36
CA LEU A 92 0.41 -1.25 9.51
C LEU A 92 -1.02 -1.71 9.26
N LYS A 93 -1.88 -0.83 8.73
CA LYS A 93 -3.27 -1.18 8.41
C LYS A 93 -3.37 -2.31 7.39
N GLU A 94 -2.59 -2.26 6.31
CA GLU A 94 -2.65 -3.26 5.24
C GLU A 94 -2.08 -4.61 5.71
N ALA A 95 -1.01 -4.62 6.50
CA ALA A 95 -0.49 -5.84 7.12
C ALA A 95 -1.53 -6.52 8.02
N ILE A 96 -2.16 -5.76 8.93
CA ILE A 96 -3.19 -6.30 9.84
C ILE A 96 -4.42 -6.85 9.08
N LYS A 97 -4.69 -6.34 7.88
CA LYS A 97 -5.73 -6.90 6.99
C LYS A 97 -5.34 -8.22 6.32
N GLY A 98 -4.09 -8.67 6.51
CA GLY A 98 -3.55 -9.85 5.84
C GLY A 98 -3.27 -9.64 4.35
N LYS A 99 -3.25 -8.40 3.87
CA LYS A 99 -2.81 -8.04 2.53
C LYS A 99 -1.41 -7.46 2.65
N GLU A 100 -0.41 -8.28 2.46
CA GLU A 100 0.95 -7.79 2.24
C GLU A 100 0.97 -7.05 0.89
N VAL A 101 1.20 -5.74 0.94
CA VAL A 101 1.48 -4.99 -0.29
C VAL A 101 2.89 -5.38 -0.73
N PRO A 102 3.06 -5.91 -1.95
CA PRO A 102 4.37 -6.37 -2.40
C PRO A 102 5.37 -5.22 -2.51
N ASN A 103 6.65 -5.52 -2.27
CA ASN A 103 7.72 -4.58 -2.56
C ASN A 103 7.86 -4.40 -4.07
N PHE A 104 7.89 -3.14 -4.52
CA PHE A 104 7.93 -2.78 -5.93
C PHE A 104 9.21 -3.24 -6.62
N PHE A 105 10.38 -3.03 -6.00
CA PHE A 105 11.65 -3.40 -6.63
C PHE A 105 11.88 -4.90 -6.65
N GLU A 106 11.49 -5.62 -5.60
CA GLU A 106 11.55 -7.09 -5.59
C GLU A 106 10.67 -7.70 -6.68
N TYR A 107 9.42 -7.20 -6.81
CA TYR A 107 8.52 -7.62 -7.88
C TYR A 107 9.11 -7.31 -9.25
N SER A 108 9.55 -6.06 -9.47
CA SER A 108 10.10 -5.61 -10.76
C SER A 108 11.31 -6.44 -11.19
N LYS A 109 12.21 -6.76 -10.26
CA LYS A 109 13.36 -7.64 -10.53
C LYS A 109 12.92 -9.03 -10.95
N LYS A 110 12.02 -9.66 -10.20
CA LYS A 110 11.46 -10.98 -10.53
C LYS A 110 10.76 -10.98 -11.89
N HIS A 111 9.99 -9.94 -12.19
CA HIS A 111 9.33 -9.79 -13.48
C HIS A 111 10.35 -9.66 -14.62
N CYS A 112 11.35 -8.80 -14.52
CA CYS A 112 12.40 -8.65 -15.52
C CYS A 112 13.12 -9.97 -15.81
N GLU A 113 13.47 -10.75 -14.78
CA GLU A 113 14.11 -12.06 -14.97
C GLU A 113 13.19 -13.06 -15.71
N ARG A 114 11.89 -13.06 -15.41
CA ARG A 114 10.90 -13.94 -16.09
C ARG A 114 10.79 -13.64 -17.59
N ILE A 115 10.82 -12.36 -17.96
CA ILE A 115 10.65 -11.94 -19.36
C ILE A 115 11.96 -11.90 -20.16
N ARG A 116 13.10 -12.14 -19.52
CA ARG A 116 14.45 -12.00 -20.11
C ARG A 116 14.59 -12.65 -21.48
N ASN A 117 14.06 -13.85 -21.64
CA ASN A 117 14.12 -14.62 -22.89
C ASN A 117 13.00 -14.27 -23.90
N ASN A 118 12.01 -13.47 -23.49
CA ASN A 118 10.83 -13.13 -24.28
C ASN A 118 10.89 -11.71 -24.86
N VAL A 119 11.92 -10.94 -24.52
CA VAL A 119 12.10 -9.57 -24.99
C VAL A 119 13.49 -9.38 -25.58
N SER A 120 13.67 -8.33 -26.40
CA SER A 120 14.98 -7.99 -26.93
C SER A 120 15.96 -7.64 -25.79
N ILE A 121 17.25 -7.89 -26.00
CA ILE A 121 18.33 -7.53 -25.06
C ILE A 121 18.28 -6.02 -24.74
N SER A 122 17.97 -5.19 -25.73
CA SER A 122 17.83 -3.75 -25.55
C SER A 122 16.66 -3.40 -24.59
N THR A 123 15.51 -4.04 -24.78
CA THR A 123 14.34 -3.85 -23.90
C THR A 123 14.66 -4.27 -22.46
N TYR A 124 15.29 -5.43 -22.28
CA TYR A 124 15.68 -5.92 -20.96
C TYR A 124 16.64 -4.93 -20.27
N LYS A 125 17.69 -4.48 -20.97
CA LYS A 125 18.63 -3.48 -20.43
C LYS A 125 17.94 -2.16 -20.07
N ASN A 126 17.00 -1.69 -20.90
CA ASN A 126 16.27 -0.46 -20.64
C ASN A 126 15.43 -0.57 -19.37
N TYR A 127 14.76 -1.70 -19.11
CA TYR A 127 14.01 -1.89 -17.88
C TYR A 127 14.92 -1.70 -16.65
N HIS A 128 16.08 -2.35 -16.64
CA HIS A 128 17.04 -2.21 -15.54
C HIS A 128 17.51 -0.76 -15.37
N VAL A 129 17.92 -0.10 -16.46
CA VAL A 129 18.42 1.29 -16.40
C VAL A 129 17.40 2.24 -15.77
N TYR A 130 16.13 2.14 -16.14
CA TYR A 130 15.10 3.05 -15.62
C TYR A 130 14.63 2.67 -14.20
N LEU A 131 14.59 1.39 -13.85
CA LEU A 131 14.31 0.93 -12.49
C LEU A 131 15.42 1.33 -11.52
N ASP A 132 16.70 1.12 -11.90
CA ASP A 132 17.87 1.52 -11.11
C ASP A 132 17.92 3.04 -10.91
N LYS A 133 17.56 3.81 -11.94
CA LYS A 133 17.49 5.28 -11.86
C LYS A 133 16.43 5.70 -10.82
N PHE A 134 15.28 5.06 -10.81
CA PHE A 134 14.23 5.32 -9.84
C PHE A 134 14.64 4.90 -8.42
N GLU A 135 15.27 3.71 -8.26
CA GLU A 135 15.79 3.22 -6.98
C GLU A 135 16.83 4.19 -6.38
N LYS A 136 17.78 4.64 -7.19
CA LYS A 136 18.82 5.61 -6.77
C LYS A 136 18.19 6.93 -6.32
N TRP A 137 17.16 7.40 -6.99
CA TRP A 137 16.47 8.64 -6.61
C TRP A 137 15.69 8.50 -5.31
N VAL A 138 14.98 7.40 -5.12
CA VAL A 138 14.24 7.12 -3.88
C VAL A 138 15.19 6.88 -2.70
N GLY A 139 16.39 6.35 -2.94
CA GLY A 139 17.43 6.11 -1.93
C GLY A 139 17.18 4.90 -1.03
N THR A 140 16.18 4.08 -1.34
CA THR A 140 15.89 2.85 -0.60
C THR A 140 15.28 1.77 -1.50
N LYS A 141 15.52 0.50 -1.16
CA LYS A 141 14.85 -0.66 -1.79
C LYS A 141 13.52 -1.00 -1.15
N ASP A 142 13.23 -0.45 0.02
CA ASP A 142 11.98 -0.68 0.75
C ASP A 142 10.85 0.25 0.25
N VAL A 143 10.50 0.09 -1.03
CA VAL A 143 9.40 0.80 -1.68
C VAL A 143 8.33 -0.21 -2.07
N TYR A 144 7.13 0.03 -1.61
CA TYR A 144 5.97 -0.83 -1.89
C TYR A 144 5.08 -0.17 -2.94
N PHE A 145 4.26 -0.95 -3.63
CA PHE A 145 3.39 -0.40 -4.68
C PHE A 145 2.51 0.76 -4.20
N ASP A 146 2.06 0.75 -2.95
CA ASP A 146 1.23 1.80 -2.38
C ASP A 146 1.99 3.07 -1.94
N ASP A 147 3.32 3.00 -1.86
CA ASP A 147 4.17 4.19 -1.64
C ASP A 147 4.33 5.01 -2.93
N ILE A 148 4.17 4.36 -4.11
CA ILE A 148 4.31 5.04 -5.41
C ILE A 148 3.01 5.78 -5.73
N THR A 149 2.88 6.96 -5.15
CA THR A 149 1.73 7.84 -5.33
C THR A 149 1.93 8.81 -6.50
N VAL A 150 0.85 9.46 -6.94
CA VAL A 150 0.92 10.54 -7.96
C VAL A 150 1.90 11.63 -7.52
N SER A 151 1.89 12.01 -6.24
CA SER A 151 2.80 13.03 -5.68
C SER A 151 4.26 12.59 -5.80
N LEU A 152 4.58 11.33 -5.46
CA LEU A 152 5.93 10.79 -5.61
C LEU A 152 6.39 10.84 -7.08
N LEU A 153 5.51 10.45 -8.01
CA LEU A 153 5.83 10.46 -9.45
C LEU A 153 6.03 11.88 -10.00
N LEU A 154 5.27 12.86 -9.52
CA LEU A 154 5.48 14.28 -9.87
C LEU A 154 6.82 14.79 -9.35
N ASN A 155 7.21 14.44 -8.13
CA ASN A 155 8.51 14.78 -7.57
C ASN A 155 9.65 14.13 -8.37
N TYR A 156 9.48 12.88 -8.77
CA TYR A 156 10.45 12.19 -9.63
C TYR A 156 10.58 12.86 -11.01
N LEU A 157 9.48 13.26 -11.63
CA LEU A 157 9.51 14.03 -12.87
C LEU A 157 10.23 15.36 -12.70
N GLY A 158 9.99 16.06 -11.59
CA GLY A 158 10.73 17.28 -11.23
C GLY A 158 12.24 17.03 -11.11
N TYR A 159 12.66 15.95 -10.49
CA TYR A 159 14.07 15.55 -10.42
C TYR A 159 14.66 15.24 -11.80
N LEU A 160 13.96 14.47 -12.62
CA LEU A 160 14.40 14.13 -13.99
C LEU A 160 14.57 15.39 -14.84
N SER A 161 13.66 16.36 -14.72
CA SER A 161 13.68 17.62 -15.47
C SER A 161 14.73 18.60 -14.95
N ASN A 162 14.71 18.90 -13.64
CA ASN A 162 15.42 20.01 -13.06
C ASN A 162 16.85 19.65 -12.66
N VAL A 163 17.08 18.41 -12.18
CA VAL A 163 18.40 17.97 -11.71
C VAL A 163 19.15 17.26 -12.84
N LEU A 164 18.53 16.25 -13.45
CA LEU A 164 19.17 15.46 -14.51
C LEU A 164 19.05 16.10 -15.90
N LYS A 165 18.28 17.19 -16.05
CA LYS A 165 18.06 17.90 -17.33
C LYS A 165 17.59 16.97 -18.47
N ASN A 166 16.88 15.90 -18.15
CA ASN A 166 16.36 14.96 -19.12
C ASN A 166 15.27 15.58 -20.01
N GLY A 167 15.30 15.36 -21.31
CA GLY A 167 14.24 15.73 -22.23
C GLY A 167 12.92 14.96 -21.98
N ASN A 168 11.81 15.48 -22.54
CA ASN A 168 10.47 14.92 -22.33
C ASN A 168 10.37 13.43 -22.72
N THR A 169 11.03 13.02 -23.78
CA THR A 169 11.06 11.61 -24.22
C THR A 169 11.65 10.71 -23.15
N THR A 170 12.80 11.06 -22.57
CA THR A 170 13.44 10.29 -21.49
C THR A 170 12.60 10.26 -20.23
N GLN A 171 11.98 11.38 -19.86
CA GLN A 171 11.04 11.45 -18.72
C GLN A 171 9.85 10.50 -18.94
N ARG A 172 9.26 10.48 -20.13
CA ARG A 172 8.16 9.58 -20.50
C ARG A 172 8.56 8.12 -20.41
N TYR A 173 9.73 7.73 -20.94
CA TYR A 173 10.23 6.36 -20.82
C TYR A 173 10.44 5.96 -19.35
N SER A 174 11.00 6.83 -18.52
CA SER A 174 11.18 6.57 -17.09
C SER A 174 9.84 6.25 -16.39
N ILE A 175 8.81 7.04 -16.66
CA ILE A 175 7.47 6.81 -16.10
C ILE A 175 6.79 5.58 -16.72
N MET A 176 6.97 5.36 -18.02
CA MET A 176 6.38 4.23 -18.74
C MET A 176 6.85 2.89 -18.19
N ILE A 177 8.13 2.75 -17.86
CA ILE A 177 8.65 1.49 -17.28
C ILE A 177 8.02 1.21 -15.90
N LEU A 178 7.88 2.23 -15.05
CA LEU A 178 7.19 2.07 -13.77
C LEU A 178 5.72 1.67 -13.98
N ALA A 179 5.04 2.30 -14.96
CA ALA A 179 3.66 2.00 -15.29
C ALA A 179 3.48 0.57 -15.83
N ILE A 180 4.45 0.04 -16.60
CA ILE A 180 4.45 -1.35 -17.06
C ILE A 180 4.51 -2.30 -15.86
N MET A 181 5.40 -2.07 -14.89
CA MET A 181 5.50 -2.92 -13.69
C MET A 181 4.17 -2.96 -12.92
N PHE A 182 3.49 -1.82 -12.80
CA PHE A 182 2.14 -1.78 -12.19
C PHE A 182 1.11 -2.56 -12.98
N LYS A 183 1.06 -2.40 -14.31
CA LYS A 183 0.10 -3.12 -15.15
C LYS A 183 0.29 -4.64 -15.09
N GLU A 184 1.53 -5.10 -15.12
CA GLU A 184 1.82 -6.52 -14.99
C GLU A 184 1.46 -7.05 -13.59
N ALA A 185 1.73 -6.30 -12.52
CA ALA A 185 1.34 -6.69 -11.17
C ALA A 185 -0.20 -6.72 -10.99
N ILE A 186 -0.94 -5.84 -11.66
CA ILE A 186 -2.42 -5.86 -11.70
C ILE A 186 -2.91 -7.08 -12.48
N LYS A 187 -2.35 -7.34 -13.65
CA LYS A 187 -2.69 -8.49 -14.48
C LYS A 187 -2.43 -9.84 -13.78
N GLU A 188 -1.40 -9.90 -12.95
CA GLU A 188 -1.07 -11.05 -12.10
C GLU A 188 -1.87 -11.08 -10.79
N GLU A 189 -2.83 -10.17 -10.60
CA GLU A 189 -3.68 -10.04 -9.38
C GLU A 189 -2.89 -9.83 -8.07
N ILE A 190 -1.62 -9.44 -8.18
CA ILE A 190 -0.73 -9.16 -7.04
C ILE A 190 -1.15 -7.87 -6.34
N ILE A 191 -1.58 -6.86 -7.12
CA ILE A 191 -2.12 -5.60 -6.59
C ILE A 191 -3.47 -5.28 -7.26
N PRO A 192 -4.39 -4.62 -6.58
CA PRO A 192 -5.66 -4.21 -7.15
C PRO A 192 -5.50 -2.99 -8.07
N GLU A 193 -6.39 -2.87 -9.08
CA GLU A 193 -6.37 -1.80 -10.09
C GLU A 193 -6.42 -0.39 -9.49
N TYR A 194 -7.13 -0.19 -8.38
CA TYR A 194 -7.22 1.12 -7.72
C TYR A 194 -5.88 1.67 -7.23
N MET A 195 -4.85 0.83 -7.13
CA MET A 195 -3.48 1.25 -6.78
C MET A 195 -2.71 1.89 -7.94
N TYR A 196 -3.25 1.86 -9.18
CA TYR A 196 -2.59 2.40 -10.36
C TYR A 196 -2.57 3.94 -10.37
N PRO A 197 -1.43 4.62 -10.15
CA PRO A 197 -1.40 6.08 -10.00
C PRO A 197 -1.29 6.83 -11.32
N PHE A 198 -0.92 6.16 -12.42
CA PHE A 198 -0.47 6.81 -13.66
C PHE A 198 -1.61 7.45 -14.47
N ASN A 199 -2.87 7.05 -14.28
CA ASN A 199 -4.02 7.63 -14.96
C ASN A 199 -4.18 9.14 -14.70
N LYS A 200 -3.66 9.62 -13.56
CA LYS A 200 -3.72 11.03 -13.15
C LYS A 200 -2.51 11.86 -13.59
N LEU A 201 -1.52 11.24 -14.27
CA LEU A 201 -0.31 11.91 -14.73
C LEU A 201 -0.50 12.43 -16.15
N LYS A 202 -0.30 13.73 -16.35
CA LYS A 202 -0.21 14.36 -17.66
C LYS A 202 1.27 14.55 -18.02
N LEU A 203 1.77 13.79 -18.98
CA LEU A 203 3.14 13.91 -19.49
C LEU A 203 3.16 14.78 -20.74
N LYS A 204 4.09 15.74 -20.79
CA LYS A 204 4.31 16.55 -21.99
C LYS A 204 4.78 15.67 -23.15
N LYS A 205 4.22 15.87 -24.33
CA LYS A 205 4.68 15.25 -25.58
C LYS A 205 5.55 16.27 -26.30
N ASP A 206 6.70 15.83 -26.83
CA ASP A 206 7.43 16.64 -27.78
C ASP A 206 6.66 16.69 -29.09
N ALA A 207 6.59 17.86 -29.74
CA ALA A 207 6.07 17.98 -31.07
C ALA A 207 6.90 17.10 -32.01
N SER A 208 6.26 16.27 -32.82
CA SER A 208 6.95 15.46 -33.82
C SER A 208 7.61 16.38 -34.84
N LYS A 209 8.93 16.49 -34.79
CA LYS A 209 9.70 17.15 -35.87
C LYS A 209 9.89 16.14 -37.00
N ARG A 210 8.79 15.73 -37.67
CA ARG A 210 8.91 15.12 -39.00
C ARG A 210 9.09 16.24 -40.01
N GLN A 211 10.31 16.56 -40.37
CA GLN A 211 10.60 17.22 -41.63
C GLN A 211 10.49 16.12 -42.71
N PHE A 212 9.52 16.24 -43.57
CA PHE A 212 9.49 15.52 -44.84
C PHE A 212 10.50 16.24 -45.75
N LEU A 213 11.56 15.57 -46.13
CA LEU A 213 12.41 15.92 -47.29
C LEU A 213 11.72 15.49 -48.54
#